data_253b78fd64dd4c0c94010b9fbdea797f
#
_entry.id   253b78fd64dd4c0c94010b9fbdea797f
#
_cell.length_a   1.000
_cell.length_b   1.000
_cell.length_c   1.000
_cell.angle_alpha   90.00
_cell.angle_beta   90.00
_cell.angle_gamma   90.00
#
_symmetry.space_group_name_H-M   'P 1'
#
loop_
_entity.id
_entity.type
_entity.pdbx_description
1 polymer ?
#
loop_
_entity_poly.entity_id
_entity_poly.type
_entity_poly.pdbx_seq_one_letter_code
_entity_poly.pdbx_strand_id
1 'polypeptide(L)'
;MKLKLNFLIILMLTGTLVFGQNNSPSDSLSSQKEKHLVKYRHSIGASLFMVMNFFPDPADYYLFNYGYQLSPKDRIFTEFNTWKYSEPKGTYGDSKELYPGFVRAFGVGFGYQRFHWKGLFTAIEATPFITQYYDIDGEKIQKGFQLYLQLIAGYRFEFFKKRFYLEPAYALKYWPVDTNFPADFAEIEEGAPKYIFEPSLNFGFKF
;
A
#
# COMPACT_ATOMS: atom_id res chain seq x y z
N MET A 1 -9.95 21.88 -12.42
CA MET A 1 -8.97 21.12 -11.63
C MET A 1 -8.89 21.54 -10.16
N LYS A 2 -9.06 22.83 -9.80
CA LYS A 2 -8.99 23.35 -8.41
C LYS A 2 -10.11 22.83 -7.47
N LEU A 3 -11.28 22.49 -7.98
CA LEU A 3 -12.44 22.05 -7.16
C LEU A 3 -12.28 20.64 -6.58
N LYS A 4 -11.61 19.73 -7.31
CA LYS A 4 -11.40 18.32 -6.87
C LYS A 4 -10.39 18.20 -5.75
N LEU A 5 -9.38 19.07 -5.70
CA LEU A 5 -8.36 19.06 -4.65
C LEU A 5 -8.93 19.55 -3.32
N ASN A 6 -9.83 20.56 -3.36
CA ASN A 6 -10.47 21.08 -2.15
C ASN A 6 -11.40 20.06 -1.48
N PHE A 7 -12.06 19.19 -2.26
CA PHE A 7 -12.94 18.16 -1.72
C PHE A 7 -12.15 17.07 -0.98
N LEU A 8 -10.97 16.70 -1.48
CA LEU A 8 -10.10 15.72 -0.84
C LEU A 8 -9.51 16.23 0.48
N ILE A 9 -9.13 17.52 0.53
CA ILE A 9 -8.62 18.18 1.74
C ILE A 9 -9.73 18.30 2.81
N ILE A 10 -10.97 18.61 2.40
CA ILE A 10 -12.12 18.68 3.31
C ILE A 10 -12.45 17.30 3.88
N LEU A 11 -12.34 16.23 3.10
CA LEU A 11 -12.59 14.87 3.58
C LEU A 11 -11.52 14.41 4.59
N MET A 12 -10.26 14.82 4.43
CA MET A 12 -9.19 14.56 5.41
C MET A 12 -9.35 15.39 6.70
N LEU A 13 -9.80 16.65 6.58
CA LEU A 13 -10.00 17.54 7.73
C LEU A 13 -11.24 17.16 8.56
N THR A 14 -12.29 16.64 7.94
CA THR A 14 -13.49 16.18 8.68
C THR A 14 -13.22 14.88 9.46
N GLY A 15 -12.29 14.03 8.97
CA GLY A 15 -11.84 12.84 9.71
C GLY A 15 -11.13 13.14 11.00
N THR A 16 -10.44 14.27 11.12
CA THR A 16 -9.70 14.66 12.32
C THR A 16 -10.58 15.31 13.39
N LEU A 17 -11.71 15.91 13.02
CA LEU A 17 -12.62 16.58 13.97
C LEU A 17 -13.53 15.61 14.77
N VAL A 18 -13.72 14.38 14.30
CA VAL A 18 -14.52 13.36 15.02
C VAL A 18 -13.75 12.69 16.16
N PHE A 19 -12.41 12.82 16.21
CA PHE A 19 -11.59 12.21 17.25
C PHE A 19 -11.31 13.12 18.46
N GLY A 20 -11.85 14.34 18.47
CA GLY A 20 -11.45 15.39 19.42
C GLY A 20 -12.39 15.64 20.61
N GLN A 21 -13.48 14.91 20.81
CA GLN A 21 -14.40 15.17 21.93
C GLN A 21 -14.92 13.87 22.54
N ASN A 22 -14.25 13.42 23.58
CA ASN A 22 -14.79 12.81 24.81
C ASN A 22 -13.64 12.33 25.68
N ASN A 23 -12.95 13.26 26.34
CA ASN A 23 -12.10 12.93 27.48
C ASN A 23 -12.97 12.82 28.72
N SER A 24 -13.70 11.74 28.88
CA SER A 24 -14.25 11.32 30.15
C SER A 24 -13.18 10.54 30.92
N PRO A 25 -13.01 10.72 32.25
CA PRO A 25 -12.01 9.97 33.02
C PRO A 25 -12.14 8.44 32.94
N SER A 26 -13.33 7.95 32.52
CA SER A 26 -13.59 6.53 32.25
C SER A 26 -12.87 6.02 31.00
N ASP A 27 -12.60 6.88 29.99
CA ASP A 27 -11.98 6.45 28.72
C ASP A 27 -10.47 6.21 28.87
N SER A 28 -9.81 6.90 29.80
CA SER A 28 -8.39 6.68 30.06
C SER A 28 -8.12 5.31 30.69
N LEU A 29 -9.01 4.84 31.54
CA LEU A 29 -8.93 3.52 32.18
C LEU A 29 -9.26 2.40 31.20
N SER A 30 -10.22 2.59 30.29
CA SER A 30 -10.56 1.63 29.24
C SER A 30 -9.43 1.52 28.20
N SER A 31 -8.85 2.64 27.79
CA SER A 31 -7.70 2.69 26.87
C SER A 31 -6.45 2.04 27.47
N GLN A 32 -6.18 2.24 28.77
CA GLN A 32 -5.09 1.54 29.45
C GLN A 32 -5.36 0.05 29.60
N LYS A 33 -6.59 -0.37 29.90
CA LYS A 33 -6.98 -1.77 29.99
C LYS A 33 -6.91 -2.48 28.65
N GLU A 34 -7.30 -1.83 27.55
CA GLU A 34 -7.15 -2.36 26.19
C GLU A 34 -5.68 -2.49 25.76
N LYS A 35 -4.81 -1.54 26.12
CA LYS A 35 -3.36 -1.61 25.84
C LYS A 35 -2.70 -2.84 26.48
N HIS A 36 -3.17 -3.27 27.65
CA HIS A 36 -2.66 -4.46 28.33
C HIS A 36 -3.09 -5.79 27.69
N LEU A 37 -4.12 -5.78 26.84
CA LEU A 37 -4.65 -7.00 26.18
C LEU A 37 -3.94 -7.37 24.88
N VAL A 38 -3.07 -6.51 24.34
CA VAL A 38 -2.32 -6.83 23.11
C VAL A 38 -1.13 -7.71 23.44
N LYS A 39 -1.25 -9.00 23.14
CA LYS A 39 -0.22 -10.00 23.45
C LYS A 39 1.02 -9.86 22.57
N TYR A 40 0.82 -9.59 21.29
CA TYR A 40 1.88 -9.43 20.28
C TYR A 40 1.73 -8.03 19.66
N ARG A 41 2.72 -7.18 19.88
CA ARG A 41 2.65 -5.80 19.38
C ARG A 41 3.34 -5.60 18.04
N HIS A 42 4.32 -6.42 17.75
CA HIS A 42 5.11 -6.32 16.54
C HIS A 42 4.69 -7.38 15.54
N SER A 43 4.79 -7.06 14.27
CA SER A 43 4.57 -8.01 13.19
C SER A 43 5.50 -7.72 12.02
N ILE A 44 5.94 -8.77 11.37
CA ILE A 44 6.58 -8.72 10.07
C ILE A 44 5.76 -9.53 9.10
N GLY A 45 5.74 -9.10 7.85
CA GLY A 45 4.99 -9.78 6.82
C GLY A 45 5.56 -9.53 5.44
N ALA A 46 5.04 -10.27 4.48
CA ALA A 46 5.39 -10.16 3.08
C ALA A 46 4.19 -10.49 2.19
N SER A 47 4.22 -10.04 0.95
CA SER A 47 3.23 -10.46 -0.04
C SER A 47 3.49 -11.89 -0.50
N LEU A 48 2.45 -12.72 -0.55
CA LEU A 48 2.53 -14.05 -1.17
C LEU A 48 2.76 -13.99 -2.67
N PHE A 49 2.42 -12.89 -3.33
CA PHE A 49 2.71 -12.71 -4.76
C PHE A 49 4.21 -12.67 -5.08
N MET A 50 5.08 -12.50 -4.09
CA MET A 50 6.53 -12.70 -4.28
C MET A 50 6.90 -14.10 -4.77
N VAL A 51 6.02 -15.10 -4.61
CA VAL A 51 6.22 -16.44 -5.16
C VAL A 51 6.31 -16.43 -6.69
N MET A 52 5.73 -15.41 -7.34
CA MET A 52 5.80 -15.24 -8.80
C MET A 52 7.24 -14.99 -9.29
N ASN A 53 8.16 -14.56 -8.42
CA ASN A 53 9.56 -14.41 -8.76
C ASN A 53 10.29 -15.74 -9.01
N PHE A 54 9.69 -16.87 -8.66
CA PHE A 54 10.25 -18.21 -8.88
C PHE A 54 9.77 -18.87 -10.20
N PHE A 55 8.89 -18.21 -10.94
CA PHE A 55 8.44 -18.69 -12.26
C PHE A 55 9.44 -18.28 -13.37
N PRO A 56 9.38 -18.90 -14.56
CA PRO A 56 10.27 -18.60 -15.68
C PRO A 56 10.31 -17.12 -16.07
N ASP A 57 9.15 -16.43 -15.99
CA ASP A 57 9.03 -14.98 -16.18
C ASP A 57 8.79 -14.33 -14.82
N PRO A 58 9.85 -13.95 -14.10
CA PRO A 58 9.71 -13.42 -12.76
C PRO A 58 9.03 -12.05 -12.76
N ALA A 59 8.09 -11.86 -11.85
CA ALA A 59 7.41 -10.58 -11.67
C ALA A 59 8.35 -9.47 -11.17
N ASP A 60 9.51 -9.84 -10.66
CA ASP A 60 10.51 -8.93 -10.08
C ASP A 60 9.88 -7.96 -9.07
N TYR A 61 9.04 -8.55 -8.21
CA TYR A 61 8.21 -7.88 -7.22
C TYR A 61 8.58 -8.33 -5.81
N TYR A 62 8.90 -7.38 -4.94
CA TYR A 62 9.22 -7.66 -3.54
C TYR A 62 8.47 -6.68 -2.65
N LEU A 63 7.75 -7.21 -1.67
CA LEU A 63 7.01 -6.45 -0.68
C LEU A 63 7.16 -7.06 0.70
N PHE A 64 7.70 -6.27 1.63
CA PHE A 64 7.82 -6.60 3.04
C PHE A 64 7.17 -5.52 3.88
N ASN A 65 6.52 -5.91 4.96
CA ASN A 65 5.95 -4.94 5.89
C ASN A 65 6.36 -5.23 7.33
N TYR A 66 6.45 -4.15 8.09
CA TYR A 66 6.55 -4.18 9.55
C TYR A 66 5.37 -3.42 10.13
N GLY A 67 4.74 -3.97 11.16
CA GLY A 67 3.60 -3.34 11.81
C GLY A 67 3.71 -3.32 13.32
N TYR A 68 3.15 -2.26 13.89
CA TYR A 68 3.03 -2.09 15.33
C TYR A 68 1.58 -1.94 15.73
N GLN A 69 1.10 -2.81 16.64
CA GLN A 69 -0.26 -2.82 17.14
C GLN A 69 -0.41 -1.80 18.27
N LEU A 70 -1.14 -0.72 18.00
CA LEU A 70 -1.42 0.34 18.96
C LEU A 70 -2.46 -0.09 19.99
N SER A 71 -3.54 -0.73 19.52
CA SER A 71 -4.65 -1.27 20.31
C SER A 71 -5.10 -2.61 19.70
N PRO A 72 -6.05 -3.35 20.31
CA PRO A 72 -6.63 -4.55 19.68
C PRO A 72 -7.25 -4.29 18.30
N LYS A 73 -7.60 -3.05 18.00
CA LYS A 73 -8.25 -2.65 16.74
C LYS A 73 -7.35 -1.86 15.80
N ASP A 74 -6.28 -1.23 16.27
CA ASP A 74 -5.53 -0.24 15.53
C ASP A 74 -4.06 -0.66 15.37
N ARG A 75 -3.58 -0.66 14.14
CA ARG A 75 -2.19 -0.98 13.77
C ARG A 75 -1.65 0.10 12.84
N ILE A 76 -0.44 0.55 13.09
CA ILE A 76 0.36 1.29 12.12
C ILE A 76 1.34 0.34 11.46
N PHE A 77 1.70 0.61 10.21
CA PHE A 77 2.67 -0.22 9.50
C PHE A 77 3.50 0.61 8.53
N THR A 78 4.67 0.07 8.22
CA THR A 78 5.51 0.52 7.12
C THR A 78 5.71 -0.62 6.15
N GLU A 79 5.86 -0.30 4.87
CA GLU A 79 6.02 -1.26 3.80
C GLU A 79 7.23 -0.89 2.93
N PHE A 80 8.08 -1.86 2.65
CA PHE A 80 9.11 -1.78 1.62
C PHE A 80 8.59 -2.46 0.37
N ASN A 81 8.60 -1.75 -0.73
CA ASN A 81 8.05 -2.24 -1.99
C ASN A 81 8.99 -1.90 -3.14
N THR A 82 9.29 -2.90 -3.98
CA THR A 82 9.99 -2.71 -5.24
C THR A 82 9.44 -3.64 -6.30
N TRP A 83 9.31 -3.14 -7.51
CA TRP A 83 8.82 -3.90 -8.65
C TRP A 83 9.39 -3.38 -9.96
N LYS A 84 9.34 -4.23 -10.98
CA LYS A 84 9.68 -3.91 -12.35
C LYS A 84 8.42 -4.04 -13.20
N TYR A 85 8.21 -3.10 -14.12
CA TYR A 85 7.09 -3.15 -15.06
C TYR A 85 7.44 -2.46 -16.37
N SER A 86 6.78 -2.89 -17.46
CA SER A 86 7.04 -2.41 -18.83
C SER A 86 5.78 -1.90 -19.52
N GLU A 87 4.73 -1.58 -18.75
CA GLU A 87 3.46 -1.09 -19.27
C GLU A 87 2.81 -0.10 -18.30
N PRO A 88 1.84 0.73 -18.75
CA PRO A 88 1.07 1.58 -17.87
C PRO A 88 0.35 0.76 -16.79
N LYS A 89 0.58 1.10 -15.52
CA LYS A 89 0.03 0.35 -14.38
C LYS A 89 -1.50 0.29 -14.35
N GLY A 90 -2.16 1.31 -14.85
CA GLY A 90 -3.62 1.37 -14.88
C GLY A 90 -4.27 0.45 -15.90
N THR A 91 -3.52 -0.14 -16.81
CA THR A 91 -4.00 -1.08 -17.83
C THR A 91 -3.92 -2.54 -17.38
N TYR A 92 -3.00 -2.87 -16.50
CA TYR A 92 -2.82 -4.17 -15.84
C TYR A 92 -2.82 -5.38 -16.78
N GLY A 93 -1.94 -5.35 -17.78
CA GLY A 93 -1.81 -6.43 -18.77
C GLY A 93 -2.72 -6.27 -20.00
N ASP A 94 -3.61 -5.29 -20.00
CA ASP A 94 -4.46 -4.95 -21.14
C ASP A 94 -3.87 -3.80 -21.98
N SER A 95 -2.61 -3.44 -21.73
CA SER A 95 -1.95 -2.38 -22.51
C SER A 95 -1.78 -2.80 -23.97
N LYS A 96 -2.16 -1.90 -24.87
CA LYS A 96 -1.95 -2.10 -26.31
C LYS A 96 -0.50 -1.91 -26.71
N GLU A 97 0.24 -1.13 -25.94
CA GLU A 97 1.62 -0.78 -26.19
C GLU A 97 2.44 -0.93 -24.91
N LEU A 98 3.63 -1.50 -25.06
CA LEU A 98 4.61 -1.61 -23.98
C LEU A 98 5.57 -0.42 -24.04
N TYR A 99 6.14 -0.05 -22.93
CA TYR A 99 7.23 0.93 -22.90
C TYR A 99 8.44 0.44 -23.69
N PRO A 100 9.21 1.35 -24.31
CA PRO A 100 10.45 1.01 -25.02
C PRO A 100 11.58 0.69 -24.04
N GLY A 101 11.27 -0.08 -23.00
CA GLY A 101 12.14 -0.44 -21.90
C GLY A 101 11.35 -0.86 -20.69
N PHE A 102 11.82 -0.47 -19.51
CA PHE A 102 11.13 -0.81 -18.25
C PHE A 102 11.31 0.26 -17.16
N VAL A 103 10.43 0.22 -16.19
CA VAL A 103 10.48 1.03 -14.98
C VAL A 103 10.79 0.16 -13.77
N ARG A 104 11.74 0.57 -12.94
CA ARG A 104 12.01 0.01 -11.63
C ARG A 104 11.56 1.01 -10.56
N ALA A 105 10.61 0.63 -9.72
CA ALA A 105 10.10 1.45 -8.63
C ALA A 105 10.64 0.95 -7.28
N PHE A 106 11.03 1.88 -6.39
CA PHE A 106 11.42 1.61 -5.01
C PHE A 106 10.62 2.52 -4.10
N GLY A 107 9.88 1.96 -3.16
CA GLY A 107 9.02 2.71 -2.25
C GLY A 107 9.14 2.29 -0.80
N VAL A 108 8.83 3.26 0.07
CA VAL A 108 8.61 3.02 1.50
C VAL A 108 7.25 3.60 1.87
N GLY A 109 6.30 2.72 2.13
CA GLY A 109 4.94 3.08 2.49
C GLY A 109 4.77 3.24 3.99
N PHE A 110 3.79 4.07 4.36
CA PHE A 110 3.32 4.25 5.73
C PHE A 110 1.81 4.14 5.73
N GLY A 111 1.28 3.28 6.61
CA GLY A 111 -0.14 3.02 6.65
C GLY A 111 -0.71 2.85 8.04
N TYR A 112 -2.02 2.95 8.08
CA TYR A 112 -2.84 2.69 9.26
C TYR A 112 -3.92 1.66 8.88
N GLN A 113 -4.07 0.62 9.73
CA GLN A 113 -5.02 -0.47 9.58
C GLN A 113 -5.91 -0.53 10.80
N ARG A 114 -7.23 -0.58 10.58
CA ARG A 114 -8.24 -0.72 11.61
C ARG A 114 -9.04 -2.00 11.47
N PHE A 115 -9.06 -2.79 12.52
CA PHE A 115 -9.89 -3.99 12.64
C PHE A 115 -11.29 -3.62 13.17
N HIS A 116 -12.32 -3.98 12.42
CA HIS A 116 -13.71 -3.65 12.76
C HIS A 116 -14.41 -4.77 13.53
N TRP A 117 -14.41 -5.96 12.96
CA TRP A 117 -15.09 -7.11 13.52
C TRP A 117 -14.33 -8.39 13.21
N LYS A 118 -14.00 -9.17 14.25
CA LYS A 118 -13.17 -10.38 14.17
C LYS A 118 -11.84 -10.11 13.43
N GLY A 119 -11.71 -10.45 12.18
CA GLY A 119 -10.53 -10.21 11.35
C GLY A 119 -10.77 -9.21 10.22
N LEU A 120 -12.01 -8.71 10.07
CA LEU A 120 -12.33 -7.73 9.03
C LEU A 120 -11.58 -6.41 9.30
N PHE A 121 -10.91 -5.88 8.30
CA PHE A 121 -10.17 -4.63 8.43
C PHE A 121 -10.32 -3.72 7.21
N THR A 122 -10.05 -2.45 7.44
CA THR A 122 -9.71 -1.48 6.41
C THR A 122 -8.36 -0.88 6.71
N ALA A 123 -7.63 -0.46 5.67
CA ALA A 123 -6.38 0.27 5.83
C ALA A 123 -6.25 1.38 4.79
N ILE A 124 -5.49 2.39 5.15
CA ILE A 124 -5.03 3.44 4.25
C ILE A 124 -3.51 3.46 4.27
N GLU A 125 -2.93 3.72 3.11
CA GLU A 125 -1.48 3.78 2.98
C GLU A 125 -1.08 4.85 1.97
N ALA A 126 0.07 5.49 2.23
CA ALA A 126 0.74 6.37 1.29
C ALA A 126 2.17 5.89 1.08
N THR A 127 2.54 5.64 -0.17
CA THR A 127 3.85 5.15 -0.55
C THR A 127 4.49 6.08 -1.57
N PRO A 128 5.46 6.92 -1.17
CA PRO A 128 6.35 7.58 -2.09
C PRO A 128 7.27 6.56 -2.77
N PHE A 129 7.34 6.61 -4.09
CA PHE A 129 8.25 5.80 -4.91
C PHE A 129 9.28 6.69 -5.60
N ILE A 130 10.51 6.23 -5.63
CA ILE A 130 11.52 6.67 -6.59
C ILE A 130 11.44 5.70 -7.77
N THR A 131 11.13 6.23 -8.95
CA THR A 131 11.10 5.47 -10.20
C THR A 131 12.42 5.66 -10.95
N GLN A 132 12.87 4.60 -11.59
CA GLN A 132 14.04 4.61 -12.45
C GLN A 132 13.61 4.03 -13.80
N TYR A 133 13.86 4.78 -14.85
CA TYR A 133 13.53 4.40 -16.21
C TYR A 133 14.76 3.84 -16.91
N TYR A 134 14.59 2.74 -17.59
CA TYR A 134 15.62 2.03 -18.33
C TYR A 134 15.17 1.80 -19.75
N ASP A 135 16.09 1.86 -20.71
CA ASP A 135 15.84 1.47 -22.08
C ASP A 135 15.81 -0.07 -22.25
N ILE A 136 15.68 -0.52 -23.50
CA ILE A 136 15.62 -1.95 -23.82
C ILE A 136 16.96 -2.67 -23.56
N ASP A 137 18.07 -1.93 -23.62
CA ASP A 137 19.42 -2.46 -23.37
C ASP A 137 19.75 -2.51 -21.87
N GLY A 138 18.84 -1.98 -21.03
CA GLY A 138 18.98 -1.92 -19.57
C GLY A 138 19.83 -0.75 -19.08
N GLU A 139 20.11 0.23 -19.95
CA GLU A 139 20.78 1.44 -19.56
C GLU A 139 19.79 2.41 -18.90
N LYS A 140 20.24 3.06 -17.83
CA LYS A 140 19.39 3.97 -17.09
C LYS A 140 19.23 5.30 -17.82
N ILE A 141 17.99 5.64 -18.21
CA ILE A 141 17.66 6.88 -18.89
C ILE A 141 17.50 8.03 -17.89
N GLN A 142 16.65 7.82 -16.86
CA GLN A 142 16.21 8.93 -16.02
C GLN A 142 15.64 8.42 -14.68
N LYS A 143 15.37 9.36 -13.75
CA LYS A 143 14.69 9.11 -12.48
C LYS A 143 13.45 9.97 -12.38
N GLY A 144 12.39 9.41 -11.77
CA GLY A 144 11.17 10.11 -11.45
C GLY A 144 10.74 9.89 -10.01
N PHE A 145 9.63 10.50 -9.67
CA PHE A 145 8.96 10.35 -8.38
C PHE A 145 7.49 10.05 -8.61
N GLN A 146 6.94 9.12 -7.83
CA GLN A 146 5.53 8.77 -7.86
C GLN A 146 5.00 8.65 -6.44
N LEU A 147 3.80 9.18 -6.19
CA LEU A 147 3.09 8.99 -4.94
C LEU A 147 1.93 8.03 -5.14
N TYR A 148 1.93 6.94 -4.40
CA TYR A 148 0.83 5.99 -4.31
C TYR A 148 0.00 6.24 -3.07
N LEU A 149 -1.31 6.25 -3.24
CA LEU A 149 -2.29 6.22 -2.16
C LEU A 149 -3.11 4.94 -2.29
N GLN A 150 -3.30 4.22 -1.19
CA GLN A 150 -4.06 2.97 -1.19
C GLN A 150 -5.17 3.00 -0.15
N LEU A 151 -6.34 2.50 -0.56
CA LEU A 151 -7.44 2.13 0.32
C LEU A 151 -7.62 0.61 0.23
N ILE A 152 -7.47 -0.07 1.35
CA ILE A 152 -7.44 -1.53 1.41
C ILE A 152 -8.58 -2.01 2.29
N ALA A 153 -9.28 -3.06 1.85
CA ALA A 153 -10.28 -3.78 2.64
C ALA A 153 -10.01 -5.28 2.56
N GLY A 154 -10.00 -5.95 3.71
CA GLY A 154 -9.64 -7.35 3.75
C GLY A 154 -10.00 -8.04 5.06
N TYR A 155 -9.54 -9.26 5.18
CA TYR A 155 -9.77 -10.08 6.36
C TYR A 155 -8.47 -10.74 6.82
N ARG A 156 -8.16 -10.65 8.13
CA ARG A 156 -7.01 -11.33 8.75
C ARG A 156 -7.44 -12.64 9.37
N PHE A 157 -6.94 -13.74 8.83
CA PHE A 157 -6.98 -15.05 9.46
C PHE A 157 -5.76 -15.21 10.36
N GLU A 158 -5.96 -15.64 11.61
CA GLU A 158 -4.88 -15.83 12.56
C GLU A 158 -4.74 -17.30 12.94
N PHE A 159 -3.49 -17.82 12.97
CA PHE A 159 -3.18 -19.22 13.22
C PHE A 159 -2.14 -19.37 14.35
N PHE A 160 -1.95 -20.60 14.85
CA PHE A 160 -0.89 -20.96 15.81
C PHE A 160 -0.82 -19.99 17.01
N LYS A 161 -1.89 -19.98 17.81
CA LYS A 161 -2.03 -19.08 18.96
C LYS A 161 -1.94 -17.59 18.58
N LYS A 162 -2.44 -17.25 17.38
CA LYS A 162 -2.45 -15.90 16.78
C LYS A 162 -1.08 -15.33 16.45
N ARG A 163 -0.06 -16.17 16.31
CA ARG A 163 1.29 -15.70 15.91
C ARG A 163 1.41 -15.49 14.41
N PHE A 164 0.83 -16.40 13.60
CA PHE A 164 0.84 -16.28 12.14
C PHE A 164 -0.47 -15.69 11.66
N TYR A 165 -0.41 -14.97 10.57
CA TYR A 165 -1.60 -14.44 9.92
C TYR A 165 -1.50 -14.52 8.40
N LEU A 166 -2.69 -14.57 7.77
CA LEU A 166 -2.91 -14.45 6.34
C LEU A 166 -3.95 -13.36 6.11
N GLU A 167 -3.68 -12.45 5.18
CA GLU A 167 -4.53 -11.30 4.87
C GLU A 167 -4.87 -11.27 3.38
N PRO A 168 -5.92 -12.00 2.93
CA PRO A 168 -6.55 -11.68 1.66
C PRO A 168 -7.25 -10.32 1.75
N ALA A 169 -7.05 -9.50 0.74
CA ALA A 169 -7.63 -8.17 0.66
C ALA A 169 -7.81 -7.71 -0.79
N TYR A 170 -8.56 -6.63 -0.98
CA TYR A 170 -8.61 -5.84 -2.19
C TYR A 170 -8.12 -4.44 -1.89
N ALA A 171 -7.35 -3.89 -2.81
CA ALA A 171 -6.81 -2.55 -2.74
C ALA A 171 -7.30 -1.71 -3.92
N LEU A 172 -7.81 -0.52 -3.64
CA LEU A 172 -7.89 0.57 -4.59
C LEU A 172 -6.60 1.37 -4.47
N LYS A 173 -5.82 1.38 -5.53
CA LYS A 173 -4.58 2.16 -5.64
C LYS A 173 -4.82 3.35 -6.55
N TYR A 174 -4.26 4.51 -6.17
CA TYR A 174 -4.33 5.74 -6.91
C TYR A 174 -2.99 6.48 -6.84
N TRP A 175 -2.46 6.93 -7.98
CA TRP A 175 -1.19 7.67 -8.02
C TRP A 175 -1.40 9.08 -8.59
N PRO A 176 -1.73 10.04 -7.70
CA PRO A 176 -2.01 11.42 -8.08
C PRO A 176 -0.79 12.18 -8.58
N VAL A 177 0.40 11.73 -8.21
CA VAL A 177 1.66 12.36 -8.59
C VAL A 177 2.52 11.33 -9.31
N ASP A 178 2.96 11.71 -10.50
CA ASP A 178 3.87 10.94 -11.32
C ASP A 178 4.69 11.94 -12.14
N THR A 179 5.99 11.96 -11.95
CA THR A 179 6.84 13.02 -12.49
C THR A 179 7.98 12.45 -13.30
N ASN A 180 8.44 13.25 -14.26
CA ASN A 180 9.69 13.01 -14.93
C ASN A 180 9.70 11.72 -15.77
N PHE A 181 8.61 11.46 -16.49
CA PHE A 181 8.58 10.41 -17.51
C PHE A 181 9.51 10.77 -18.67
N PRO A 182 10.29 9.83 -19.21
CA PRO A 182 10.89 9.99 -20.54
C PRO A 182 9.80 10.21 -21.60
N ALA A 183 10.11 10.98 -22.64
CA ALA A 183 9.10 11.37 -23.65
C ALA A 183 8.38 10.15 -24.27
N ASP A 184 9.15 9.14 -24.66
CA ASP A 184 8.62 7.93 -25.31
C ASP A 184 7.74 7.08 -24.35
N PHE A 185 8.01 7.13 -23.05
CA PHE A 185 7.16 6.49 -22.03
C PHE A 185 5.90 7.31 -21.76
N ALA A 186 6.02 8.65 -21.79
CA ALA A 186 4.90 9.56 -21.53
C ALA A 186 3.81 9.44 -22.61
N GLU A 187 4.17 9.23 -23.87
CA GLU A 187 3.21 8.99 -24.95
C GLU A 187 2.35 7.76 -24.70
N ILE A 188 2.96 6.66 -24.23
CA ILE A 188 2.26 5.40 -23.92
C ILE A 188 1.43 5.53 -22.63
N GLU A 189 1.91 6.30 -21.66
CA GLU A 189 1.18 6.58 -20.41
C GLU A 189 -0.01 7.54 -20.62
N GLU A 190 -0.04 8.29 -21.72
CA GLU A 190 -1.10 9.26 -22.00
C GLU A 190 -2.45 8.56 -22.14
N GLY A 191 -3.42 9.02 -21.34
CA GLY A 191 -4.76 8.44 -21.30
C GLY A 191 -4.91 7.18 -20.45
N ALA A 192 -3.82 6.60 -19.94
CA ALA A 192 -3.92 5.46 -19.03
C ALA A 192 -4.58 5.86 -17.69
N PRO A 193 -5.41 4.97 -17.11
CA PRO A 193 -6.00 5.22 -15.80
C PRO A 193 -4.93 5.40 -14.72
N LYS A 194 -5.11 6.37 -13.82
CA LYS A 194 -4.23 6.60 -12.68
C LYS A 194 -4.69 5.87 -11.41
N TYR A 195 -5.50 4.86 -11.57
CA TYR A 195 -5.99 4.02 -10.48
C TYR A 195 -6.14 2.58 -10.94
N ILE A 196 -6.11 1.67 -9.98
CA ILE A 196 -6.36 0.25 -10.22
C ILE A 196 -7.01 -0.40 -9.00
N PHE A 197 -7.85 -1.41 -9.24
CA PHE A 197 -8.33 -2.34 -8.23
C PHE A 197 -7.59 -3.66 -8.37
N GLU A 198 -6.92 -4.09 -7.32
CA GLU A 198 -6.23 -5.36 -7.37
C GLU A 198 -6.38 -6.18 -6.08
N PRO A 199 -6.35 -7.51 -6.19
CA PRO A 199 -6.26 -8.38 -5.03
C PRO A 199 -4.88 -8.26 -4.38
N SER A 200 -4.83 -8.43 -3.06
CA SER A 200 -3.59 -8.59 -2.31
C SER A 200 -3.69 -9.79 -1.38
N LEU A 201 -2.56 -10.44 -1.15
CA LEU A 201 -2.49 -11.58 -0.25
C LEU A 201 -1.18 -11.51 0.54
N ASN A 202 -1.29 -11.10 1.79
CA ASN A 202 -0.15 -10.97 2.67
C ASN A 202 -0.14 -12.07 3.72
N PHE A 203 1.04 -12.50 4.11
CA PHE A 203 1.24 -13.38 5.25
C PHE A 203 2.24 -12.75 6.21
N GLY A 204 2.20 -13.16 7.48
CA GLY A 204 3.16 -12.63 8.43
C GLY A 204 3.14 -13.32 9.79
N PHE A 205 4.02 -12.83 10.63
CA PHE A 205 4.28 -13.33 11.98
C PHE A 205 4.24 -12.19 12.99
N LYS A 206 3.63 -12.45 14.16
CA LYS A 206 3.50 -11.51 15.29
C LYS A 206 4.36 -11.94 16.48
N PHE A 207 5.03 -10.99 17.13
CA PHE A 207 5.91 -11.19 18.27
C PHE A 207 5.88 -10.03 19.27
#